data_a7c6b6ed8bdca878557b917e2c8ba335
#
_entry.id   a7c6b6ed8bdca878557b917e2c8ba335
#
_cell.length_a   1.000
_cell.length_b   1.000
_cell.length_c   1.000
_cell.angle_alpha   90.00
_cell.angle_beta   90.00
_cell.angle_gamma   90.00
#
_symmetry.space_group_name_H-M   'P 1'
#
loop_
_entity.id
_entity.type
_entity.pdbx_description
1 polymer ?
#
loop_
_entity_poly.entity_id
_entity_poly.type
_entity_poly.pdbx_seq_one_letter_code
_entity_poly.pdbx_strand_id
1 'polypeptide(L)'
;MLVIALPLHFYLESIFFYTQILYRENTFVASVNFFGESLRFCGIFAIINTNFRQSEVSCMKKHPLLTAAAAAGTAVLGAAYGIYRVAFYQKPTTAVPSPADMPTREVYRKAMCPDADALARDTFTPVHITAQDGTPLAARYYHHNDGAPLAIIFHGYRGYAVRDGLGGYTLCTKLGYNVLLPDQRAHGYSGGHTITMGVKERYDARDWAVWARSHFGPEVPIFLMGVSMGAATVLLAAGLNLPDNVCGIVADCGYTSPREITRKCLPEYLPGFPLGPTYAIGRLGAILFGHFDPEDADCTDAAAHSKVPIFFVHGDADGFVPYEMGRRNYEVCRAKGKRFLTVHGAEHAVSYYHDNTAYTKECTDFLQDCLTRRHFAWPKEAPDDAR
;
A
#
# COMPACT_ATOMS: atom_id res chain seq x y z
N MET A 1 36.00 20.59 -22.70
CA MET A 1 34.81 19.78 -22.66
C MET A 1 35.10 18.65 -21.63
N LEU A 2 34.59 18.79 -20.43
CA LEU A 2 34.74 17.75 -19.41
C LEU A 2 33.43 17.00 -19.35
N VAL A 3 33.41 15.77 -19.86
CA VAL A 3 32.25 14.85 -19.71
C VAL A 3 32.53 13.97 -18.50
N ILE A 4 31.85 14.21 -17.43
CA ILE A 4 31.82 13.27 -16.29
C ILE A 4 30.61 12.41 -16.48
N ALA A 5 30.78 11.22 -17.08
CA ALA A 5 29.77 10.19 -17.13
C ALA A 5 29.87 9.37 -15.85
N LEU A 6 28.93 9.54 -14.94
CA LEU A 6 28.72 8.59 -13.85
C LEU A 6 27.64 7.59 -14.31
N PRO A 7 28.01 6.34 -14.60
CA PRO A 7 27.02 5.32 -14.92
C PRO A 7 26.34 4.85 -13.63
N LEU A 8 25.16 5.38 -13.36
CA LEU A 8 24.21 4.76 -12.45
C LEU A 8 23.41 3.74 -13.28
N HIS A 9 23.86 2.50 -13.27
CA HIS A 9 23.15 1.39 -13.90
C HIS A 9 22.02 0.94 -12.97
N PHE A 10 20.80 1.32 -13.31
CA PHE A 10 19.61 0.72 -12.72
C PHE A 10 19.01 -0.24 -13.76
N TYR A 11 19.02 -1.53 -13.42
CA TYR A 11 18.32 -2.55 -14.17
C TYR A 11 16.96 -2.78 -13.49
N LEU A 12 15.94 -2.09 -13.96
CA LEU A 12 14.55 -2.50 -13.85
C LEU A 12 14.05 -2.53 -15.30
N GLU A 13 13.89 -3.70 -15.84
CA GLU A 13 13.45 -3.96 -17.22
C GLU A 13 13.47 -2.71 -18.12
N SER A 14 14.66 -2.39 -18.68
CA SER A 14 14.86 -1.41 -19.75
C SER A 14 14.84 0.09 -19.39
N ILE A 15 15.16 0.50 -18.16
CA ILE A 15 15.34 1.93 -17.86
C ILE A 15 16.83 2.26 -17.67
N PHE A 16 17.40 3.00 -18.62
CA PHE A 16 18.77 3.52 -18.52
C PHE A 16 18.75 4.97 -18.03
N PHE A 17 19.51 5.28 -16.99
CA PHE A 17 19.74 6.64 -16.52
C PHE A 17 21.11 7.12 -17.02
N TYR A 18 21.14 8.20 -17.76
CA TYR A 18 22.36 8.94 -18.05
C TYR A 18 22.23 10.36 -17.54
N THR A 19 23.12 10.75 -16.66
CA THR A 19 23.27 12.16 -16.30
C THR A 19 24.43 12.72 -17.12
N GLN A 20 24.14 13.58 -18.08
CA GLN A 20 25.15 14.35 -18.77
C GLN A 20 25.19 15.78 -18.22
N ILE A 21 26.34 16.18 -17.73
CA ILE A 21 26.61 17.56 -17.38
C ILE A 21 27.42 18.13 -18.54
N LEU A 22 26.81 18.96 -19.34
CA LEU A 22 27.47 19.66 -20.46
C LEU A 22 27.78 21.08 -20.01
N TYR A 23 29.05 21.45 -20.11
CA TYR A 23 29.49 22.83 -19.98
C TYR A 23 29.82 23.36 -21.37
N ARG A 24 29.05 24.31 -21.83
CA ARG A 24 29.30 25.00 -23.12
C ARG A 24 29.00 26.49 -22.95
N GLU A 25 29.99 27.34 -23.24
CA GLU A 25 29.84 28.78 -23.38
C GLU A 25 29.05 29.46 -22.23
N ASN A 26 29.51 29.29 -20.98
CA ASN A 26 28.90 29.90 -19.78
C ASN A 26 27.51 29.37 -19.37
N THR A 27 27.10 28.21 -19.86
CA THR A 27 25.83 27.57 -19.47
C THR A 27 26.08 26.17 -18.91
N PHE A 28 25.57 25.89 -17.70
CA PHE A 28 25.49 24.55 -17.17
C PHE A 28 24.16 23.93 -17.59
N VAL A 29 24.20 22.82 -18.32
CA VAL A 29 23.05 22.03 -18.66
C VAL A 29 23.20 20.67 -17.96
N ALA A 30 22.40 20.42 -16.97
CA ALA A 30 22.25 19.08 -16.41
C ALA A 30 21.00 18.45 -17.04
N SER A 31 21.18 17.43 -17.86
CA SER A 31 20.07 16.64 -18.39
C SER A 31 20.07 15.25 -17.79
N VAL A 32 18.94 14.83 -17.28
CA VAL A 32 18.70 13.45 -16.86
C VAL A 32 17.81 12.82 -17.95
N ASN A 33 18.39 11.93 -18.75
CA ASN A 33 17.66 11.23 -19.79
C ASN A 33 17.22 9.86 -19.29
N PHE A 34 15.94 9.59 -19.44
CA PHE A 34 15.32 8.30 -19.15
C PHE A 34 15.04 7.60 -20.48
N PHE A 35 15.59 6.41 -20.70
CA PHE A 35 15.26 5.57 -21.84
C PHE A 35 14.58 4.28 -21.41
N GLY A 36 13.36 4.06 -21.88
CA GLY A 36 12.62 2.82 -21.76
C GLY A 36 11.52 2.73 -22.81
N GLU A 37 11.26 1.55 -23.33
CA GLU A 37 10.45 1.32 -24.54
C GLU A 37 8.96 1.70 -24.45
N SER A 38 8.45 2.22 -23.33
CA SER A 38 7.00 2.51 -23.18
C SER A 38 6.63 3.88 -22.59
N LEU A 39 7.59 4.75 -22.32
CA LEU A 39 7.28 6.05 -21.73
C LEU A 39 8.11 7.17 -22.38
N ARG A 40 7.57 7.78 -23.43
CA ARG A 40 8.02 9.10 -23.86
C ARG A 40 7.58 10.11 -22.78
N PHE A 41 8.35 10.26 -21.73
CA PHE A 41 8.22 11.39 -20.83
C PHE A 41 9.09 12.52 -21.37
N CYS A 42 8.45 13.63 -21.72
CA CYS A 42 9.08 14.91 -21.91
C CYS A 42 9.91 15.22 -20.65
N GLY A 43 11.24 15.24 -20.79
CA GLY A 43 12.12 15.56 -19.69
C GLY A 43 11.74 16.90 -19.08
N ILE A 44 11.66 16.97 -17.78
CA ILE A 44 11.71 18.25 -17.07
C ILE A 44 13.11 18.78 -17.32
N PHE A 45 13.24 19.59 -18.37
CA PHE A 45 14.39 20.46 -18.53
C PHE A 45 14.26 21.51 -17.43
N ALA A 46 14.90 21.29 -16.31
CA ALA A 46 15.32 22.41 -15.49
C ALA A 46 16.43 23.11 -16.28
N ILE A 47 16.06 23.86 -17.29
CA ILE A 47 16.91 24.89 -17.82
C ILE A 47 16.96 25.94 -16.72
N ILE A 48 17.93 25.79 -15.82
CA ILE A 48 18.38 26.92 -15.04
C ILE A 48 19.16 27.76 -16.05
N ASN A 49 18.40 28.56 -16.80
CA ASN A 49 18.94 29.58 -17.66
C ASN A 49 19.41 30.72 -16.74
N THR A 50 20.47 30.44 -16.02
CA THR A 50 21.20 31.46 -15.29
C THR A 50 22.12 32.09 -16.31
N ASN A 51 21.73 33.27 -16.84
CA ASN A 51 22.67 34.22 -17.38
C ASN A 51 23.61 34.65 -16.24
N PHE A 52 24.54 33.74 -15.85
CA PHE A 52 25.59 34.08 -14.91
C PHE A 52 26.43 35.18 -15.52
N ARG A 53 26.34 36.38 -14.96
CA ARG A 53 27.29 37.44 -15.27
C ARG A 53 28.70 36.94 -14.97
N GLN A 54 29.68 37.41 -15.71
CA GLN A 54 31.10 37.05 -15.54
C GLN A 54 31.59 37.16 -14.08
N SER A 55 30.94 38.04 -13.28
CA SER A 55 31.11 38.17 -11.83
C SER A 55 30.74 36.95 -11.00
N GLU A 56 29.71 36.21 -11.43
CA GLU A 56 29.21 35.00 -10.69
C GLU A 56 30.09 33.78 -10.95
N VAL A 57 30.60 33.62 -12.18
CA VAL A 57 31.59 32.59 -12.53
C VAL A 57 32.90 32.83 -11.76
N SER A 58 33.28 34.10 -11.54
CA SER A 58 34.42 34.48 -10.70
C SER A 58 34.19 34.15 -9.24
N CYS A 59 32.93 34.27 -8.75
CA CYS A 59 32.54 33.88 -7.38
C CYS A 59 32.63 32.37 -7.19
N MET A 60 32.19 31.56 -8.15
CA MET A 60 32.30 30.09 -8.09
C MET A 60 33.78 29.61 -8.03
N LYS A 61 34.69 30.27 -8.75
CA LYS A 61 36.14 29.99 -8.67
C LYS A 61 36.73 30.39 -7.32
N LYS A 62 36.17 31.40 -6.64
CA LYS A 62 36.62 31.84 -5.30
C LYS A 62 36.12 30.97 -4.16
N HIS A 63 35.06 30.17 -4.37
CA HIS A 63 34.42 29.34 -3.34
C HIS A 63 34.21 27.89 -3.81
N PRO A 64 35.25 27.13 -4.14
CA PRO A 64 35.14 25.77 -4.68
C PRO A 64 34.39 24.80 -3.75
N LEU A 65 34.53 24.99 -2.44
CA LEU A 65 33.82 24.18 -1.44
C LEU A 65 32.30 24.41 -1.45
N LEU A 66 31.86 25.67 -1.61
CA LEU A 66 30.42 26.00 -1.73
C LEU A 66 29.83 25.44 -3.02
N THR A 67 30.58 25.51 -4.11
CA THR A 67 30.15 24.94 -5.39
C THR A 67 30.02 23.41 -5.32
N ALA A 68 31.01 22.75 -4.70
CA ALA A 68 30.97 21.30 -4.48
C ALA A 68 29.79 20.88 -3.57
N ALA A 69 29.56 21.64 -2.48
CA ALA A 69 28.42 21.39 -1.59
C ALA A 69 27.06 21.57 -2.29
N ALA A 70 26.89 22.60 -3.11
CA ALA A 70 25.68 22.82 -3.88
C ALA A 70 25.45 21.71 -4.91
N ALA A 71 26.50 21.25 -5.62
CA ALA A 71 26.42 20.14 -6.55
C ALA A 71 26.02 18.82 -5.84
N ALA A 72 26.63 18.53 -4.70
CA ALA A 72 26.32 17.36 -3.88
C ALA A 72 24.87 17.41 -3.36
N GLY A 73 24.41 18.57 -2.86
CA GLY A 73 23.02 18.77 -2.43
C GLY A 73 22.00 18.53 -3.57
N THR A 74 22.29 19.05 -4.78
CA THR A 74 21.46 18.82 -5.97
C THR A 74 21.40 17.33 -6.34
N ALA A 75 22.55 16.63 -6.28
CA ALA A 75 22.59 15.19 -6.55
C ALA A 75 21.76 14.38 -5.53
N VAL A 76 21.84 14.73 -4.24
CA VAL A 76 21.03 14.10 -3.19
C VAL A 76 19.55 14.34 -3.40
N LEU A 77 19.14 15.56 -3.72
CA LEU A 77 17.73 15.89 -4.01
C LEU A 77 17.22 15.16 -5.24
N GLY A 78 18.03 15.07 -6.30
CA GLY A 78 17.72 14.29 -7.50
C GLY A 78 17.54 12.80 -7.19
N ALA A 79 18.42 12.22 -6.39
CA ALA A 79 18.30 10.82 -5.94
C ALA A 79 17.07 10.62 -5.06
N ALA A 80 16.79 11.54 -4.12
CA ALA A 80 15.60 11.51 -3.28
C ALA A 80 14.31 11.55 -4.11
N TYR A 81 14.24 12.43 -5.12
CA TYR A 81 13.11 12.47 -6.04
C TYR A 81 12.99 11.19 -6.86
N GLY A 82 14.10 10.65 -7.37
CA GLY A 82 14.13 9.39 -8.12
C GLY A 82 13.57 8.22 -7.29
N ILE A 83 14.04 8.07 -6.05
CA ILE A 83 13.53 7.03 -5.13
C ILE A 83 12.05 7.25 -4.83
N TYR A 84 11.61 8.49 -4.55
CA TYR A 84 10.20 8.82 -4.36
C TYR A 84 9.35 8.40 -5.57
N ARG A 85 9.80 8.72 -6.78
CA ARG A 85 9.08 8.38 -8.02
C ARG A 85 8.94 6.88 -8.22
N VAL A 86 9.96 6.11 -7.87
CA VAL A 86 9.97 4.65 -8.02
C VAL A 86 9.19 3.97 -6.91
N ALA A 87 9.39 4.40 -5.65
CA ALA A 87 8.84 3.68 -4.50
C ALA A 87 7.44 4.14 -4.08
N PHE A 88 7.12 5.42 -4.21
CA PHE A 88 5.92 5.99 -3.57
C PHE A 88 4.97 6.68 -4.54
N TYR A 89 5.46 7.15 -5.69
CA TYR A 89 4.59 7.78 -6.65
C TYR A 89 3.83 6.74 -7.49
N GLN A 90 2.56 6.98 -7.66
CA GLN A 90 1.71 6.21 -8.57
C GLN A 90 0.76 7.13 -9.31
N LYS A 91 0.59 6.86 -10.61
CA LYS A 91 -0.52 7.42 -11.37
C LYS A 91 -1.69 6.43 -11.24
N PRO A 92 -2.82 6.83 -10.68
CA PRO A 92 -3.98 5.97 -10.57
C PRO A 92 -4.36 5.39 -11.94
N THR A 93 -4.72 4.12 -11.96
CA THR A 93 -5.25 3.44 -13.14
C THR A 93 -6.50 2.67 -12.75
N THR A 94 -7.52 2.73 -13.59
CA THR A 94 -8.78 2.01 -13.44
C THR A 94 -8.79 0.67 -14.19
N ALA A 95 -7.78 0.43 -15.01
CA ALA A 95 -7.59 -0.84 -15.70
C ALA A 95 -7.11 -1.90 -14.70
N VAL A 96 -7.97 -2.84 -14.37
CA VAL A 96 -7.65 -3.97 -13.47
C VAL A 96 -7.14 -5.13 -14.30
N PRO A 97 -5.91 -5.63 -14.06
CA PRO A 97 -5.39 -6.80 -14.71
C PRO A 97 -6.24 -8.04 -14.39
N SER A 98 -6.32 -8.95 -15.35
CA SER A 98 -6.93 -10.27 -15.10
C SER A 98 -6.17 -11.03 -14.00
N PRO A 99 -6.83 -11.89 -13.21
CA PRO A 99 -6.14 -12.83 -12.32
C PRO A 99 -5.09 -13.67 -13.05
N ALA A 100 -5.28 -13.95 -14.34
CA ALA A 100 -4.32 -14.65 -15.19
C ALA A 100 -2.97 -13.92 -15.31
N ASP A 101 -2.97 -12.59 -15.19
CA ASP A 101 -1.78 -11.73 -15.34
C ASP A 101 -1.08 -11.44 -14.00
N MET A 102 -1.54 -12.04 -12.89
CA MET A 102 -0.92 -11.82 -11.59
C MET A 102 0.46 -12.48 -11.50
N PRO A 103 1.45 -11.83 -10.85
CA PRO A 103 2.78 -12.38 -10.63
C PRO A 103 2.78 -13.41 -9.50
N THR A 104 1.96 -14.45 -9.63
CA THR A 104 1.85 -15.56 -8.68
C THR A 104 1.83 -16.88 -9.43
N ARG A 105 1.96 -18.01 -8.72
CA ARG A 105 1.97 -19.33 -9.35
C ARG A 105 0.65 -19.63 -10.05
N GLU A 106 0.73 -20.39 -11.14
CA GLU A 106 -0.43 -20.73 -11.98
C GLU A 106 -1.56 -21.40 -11.18
N VAL A 107 -1.21 -22.22 -10.19
CA VAL A 107 -2.20 -22.89 -9.33
C VAL A 107 -3.09 -21.88 -8.62
N TYR A 108 -2.53 -20.78 -8.12
CA TYR A 108 -3.31 -19.72 -7.47
C TYR A 108 -4.11 -18.91 -8.48
N ARG A 109 -3.52 -18.57 -9.63
CA ARG A 109 -4.26 -17.87 -10.70
C ARG A 109 -5.50 -18.64 -11.12
N LYS A 110 -5.37 -19.97 -11.31
CA LYS A 110 -6.51 -20.84 -11.64
C LYS A 110 -7.56 -20.88 -10.51
N ALA A 111 -7.12 -20.92 -9.25
CA ALA A 111 -8.04 -20.92 -8.10
C ALA A 111 -8.79 -19.59 -7.93
N MET A 112 -8.20 -18.47 -8.36
CA MET A 112 -8.79 -17.14 -8.29
C MET A 112 -9.82 -16.86 -9.41
N CYS A 113 -9.70 -17.50 -10.56
CA CYS A 113 -10.55 -17.21 -11.73
C CYS A 113 -12.05 -17.35 -11.45
N PRO A 114 -12.54 -18.44 -10.82
CA PRO A 114 -13.98 -18.57 -10.53
C PRO A 114 -14.52 -17.45 -9.63
N ASP A 115 -13.75 -17.07 -8.61
CA ASP A 115 -14.11 -15.99 -7.69
C ASP A 115 -14.12 -14.63 -8.42
N ALA A 116 -13.15 -14.38 -9.29
CA ALA A 116 -13.08 -13.18 -10.11
C ALA A 116 -14.26 -13.08 -11.08
N ASP A 117 -14.65 -14.19 -11.69
CA ASP A 117 -15.82 -14.27 -12.56
C ASP A 117 -17.11 -14.03 -11.78
N ALA A 118 -17.21 -14.51 -10.54
CA ALA A 118 -18.34 -14.25 -9.66
C ALA A 118 -18.43 -12.76 -9.30
N LEU A 119 -17.33 -12.17 -8.84
CA LEU A 119 -17.25 -10.75 -8.53
C LEU A 119 -17.56 -9.85 -9.73
N ALA A 120 -17.09 -10.23 -10.93
CA ALA A 120 -17.36 -9.46 -12.16
C ALA A 120 -18.83 -9.46 -12.59
N ARG A 121 -19.59 -10.48 -12.18
CA ARG A 121 -21.05 -10.57 -12.44
C ARG A 121 -21.88 -9.91 -11.36
N ASP A 122 -21.31 -9.66 -10.18
CA ASP A 122 -22.02 -9.03 -9.09
C ASP A 122 -22.20 -7.53 -9.32
N THR A 123 -23.31 -7.00 -8.84
CA THR A 123 -23.65 -5.59 -8.97
C THR A 123 -23.12 -4.79 -7.79
N PHE A 124 -22.57 -3.62 -8.05
CA PHE A 124 -22.09 -2.74 -7.00
C PHE A 124 -22.63 -1.32 -7.14
N THR A 125 -22.72 -0.64 -6.00
CA THR A 125 -22.98 0.80 -5.95
C THR A 125 -21.64 1.52 -5.77
N PRO A 126 -21.26 2.45 -6.67
CA PRO A 126 -20.09 3.27 -6.46
C PRO A 126 -20.32 4.24 -5.28
N VAL A 127 -19.33 4.31 -4.39
CA VAL A 127 -19.37 5.18 -3.22
C VAL A 127 -18.15 6.11 -3.25
N HIS A 128 -18.37 7.37 -2.89
CA HIS A 128 -17.32 8.38 -2.81
C HIS A 128 -17.39 9.08 -1.46
N ILE A 129 -16.22 9.27 -0.85
CA ILE A 129 -16.06 10.10 0.35
C ILE A 129 -14.87 11.06 0.16
N THR A 130 -14.77 12.04 1.01
CA THR A 130 -13.57 12.89 1.08
C THR A 130 -12.85 12.55 2.38
N ALA A 131 -11.60 12.15 2.29
CA ALA A 131 -10.74 11.90 3.44
C ALA A 131 -10.53 13.18 4.26
N GLN A 132 -10.12 13.04 5.51
CA GLN A 132 -9.89 14.17 6.41
C GLN A 132 -8.87 15.19 5.86
N ASP A 133 -7.92 14.75 5.03
CA ASP A 133 -6.93 15.62 4.37
C ASP A 133 -7.40 16.19 3.01
N GLY A 134 -8.68 16.02 2.66
CA GLY A 134 -9.27 16.50 1.43
C GLY A 134 -9.09 15.57 0.21
N THR A 135 -8.43 14.42 0.37
CA THR A 135 -8.26 13.47 -0.73
C THR A 135 -9.60 12.80 -1.09
N PRO A 136 -10.07 12.84 -2.34
CA PRO A 136 -11.26 12.10 -2.75
C PRO A 136 -10.96 10.60 -2.75
N LEU A 137 -11.83 9.82 -2.13
CA LEU A 137 -11.73 8.37 -2.05
C LEU A 137 -12.96 7.72 -2.70
N ALA A 138 -12.74 6.61 -3.39
CA ALA A 138 -13.77 5.84 -4.07
C ALA A 138 -13.77 4.40 -3.58
N ALA A 139 -14.94 3.78 -3.57
CA ALA A 139 -15.13 2.37 -3.24
C ALA A 139 -16.27 1.75 -4.06
N ARG A 140 -16.30 0.42 -4.12
CA ARG A 140 -17.42 -0.37 -4.63
C ARG A 140 -18.13 -1.00 -3.45
N TYR A 141 -19.43 -0.73 -3.31
CA TYR A 141 -20.28 -1.34 -2.29
C TYR A 141 -21.14 -2.44 -2.92
N TYR A 142 -21.00 -3.65 -2.38
CA TYR A 142 -21.78 -4.83 -2.75
C TYR A 142 -22.77 -5.11 -1.65
N HIS A 143 -24.06 -5.00 -1.99
CA HIS A 143 -25.16 -5.24 -1.06
C HIS A 143 -25.71 -6.66 -1.27
N HIS A 144 -25.71 -7.45 -0.21
CA HIS A 144 -26.23 -8.82 -0.24
C HIS A 144 -27.43 -8.99 0.69
N ASN A 145 -27.39 -8.42 1.89
CA ASN A 145 -28.46 -8.59 2.87
C ASN A 145 -28.69 -7.33 3.70
N ASP A 146 -29.94 -6.99 3.96
CA ASP A 146 -30.29 -5.87 4.84
C ASP A 146 -29.87 -6.13 6.30
N GLY A 147 -29.18 -5.16 6.89
CA GLY A 147 -28.69 -5.23 8.28
C GLY A 147 -27.54 -6.22 8.53
N ALA A 148 -27.03 -6.86 7.48
CA ALA A 148 -25.86 -7.73 7.60
C ALA A 148 -24.58 -6.97 7.98
N PRO A 149 -23.61 -7.64 8.62
CA PRO A 149 -22.30 -7.05 8.85
C PRO A 149 -21.66 -6.56 7.55
N LEU A 150 -20.87 -5.49 7.67
CA LEU A 150 -20.10 -4.93 6.57
C LEU A 150 -18.63 -5.25 6.70
N ALA A 151 -18.05 -5.91 5.69
CA ALA A 151 -16.61 -6.06 5.55
C ALA A 151 -16.04 -4.96 4.65
N ILE A 152 -15.09 -4.17 5.16
CA ILE A 152 -14.34 -3.17 4.40
C ILE A 152 -12.95 -3.74 4.14
N ILE A 153 -12.61 -4.00 2.86
CA ILE A 153 -11.43 -4.79 2.50
C ILE A 153 -10.42 -3.94 1.72
N PHE A 154 -9.21 -3.79 2.27
CA PHE A 154 -8.15 -2.95 1.73
C PHE A 154 -7.10 -3.79 0.99
N HIS A 155 -6.77 -3.36 -0.22
CA HIS A 155 -5.83 -4.03 -1.13
C HIS A 155 -4.35 -3.73 -0.79
N GLY A 156 -3.43 -4.47 -1.43
CA GLY A 156 -1.99 -4.32 -1.25
C GLY A 156 -1.38 -3.11 -1.98
N TYR A 157 -0.06 -2.95 -1.82
CA TYR A 157 0.74 -1.95 -2.51
C TYR A 157 0.68 -2.13 -4.03
N ARG A 158 0.35 -1.08 -4.76
CA ARG A 158 0.11 -1.10 -6.21
C ARG A 158 -0.90 -2.16 -6.64
N GLY A 159 -1.79 -2.49 -5.71
CA GLY A 159 -2.85 -3.47 -5.90
C GLY A 159 -4.12 -2.88 -6.51
N TYR A 160 -5.14 -3.70 -6.52
CA TYR A 160 -6.48 -3.35 -7.00
C TYR A 160 -7.51 -3.90 -6.04
N ALA A 161 -8.48 -3.08 -5.66
CA ALA A 161 -9.49 -3.46 -4.68
C ALA A 161 -10.22 -4.77 -5.05
N VAL A 162 -10.62 -4.92 -6.31
CA VAL A 162 -11.33 -6.11 -6.81
C VAL A 162 -10.46 -7.34 -7.03
N ARG A 163 -9.13 -7.18 -7.10
CA ARG A 163 -8.19 -8.29 -7.29
C ARG A 163 -7.68 -8.81 -5.95
N ASP A 164 -7.10 -7.91 -5.15
CA ASP A 164 -6.45 -8.30 -3.89
C ASP A 164 -7.48 -8.57 -2.78
N GLY A 165 -8.66 -7.92 -2.86
CA GLY A 165 -9.79 -8.15 -1.98
C GLY A 165 -10.61 -9.42 -2.30
N LEU A 166 -10.28 -10.14 -3.37
CA LEU A 166 -11.11 -11.20 -3.93
C LEU A 166 -11.39 -12.34 -2.94
N GLY A 167 -10.37 -12.85 -2.25
CA GLY A 167 -10.55 -13.91 -1.25
C GLY A 167 -11.43 -13.48 -0.07
N GLY A 168 -11.21 -12.25 0.41
CA GLY A 168 -12.06 -11.67 1.47
C GLY A 168 -13.48 -11.41 1.01
N TYR A 169 -13.67 -10.93 -0.22
CA TYR A 169 -14.99 -10.77 -0.85
C TYR A 169 -15.72 -12.12 -0.90
N THR A 170 -15.09 -13.15 -1.48
CA THR A 170 -15.69 -14.48 -1.60
C THR A 170 -16.06 -15.09 -0.25
N LEU A 171 -15.18 -14.93 0.76
CA LEU A 171 -15.46 -15.39 2.11
C LEU A 171 -16.69 -14.68 2.71
N CYS A 172 -16.68 -13.33 2.66
CA CYS A 172 -17.71 -12.51 3.31
C CYS A 172 -19.08 -12.66 2.63
N THR A 173 -19.12 -12.77 1.31
CA THR A 173 -20.38 -12.99 0.59
C THR A 173 -20.99 -14.37 0.88
N LYS A 174 -20.16 -15.42 0.99
CA LYS A 174 -20.63 -16.75 1.45
C LYS A 174 -21.18 -16.74 2.88
N LEU A 175 -20.72 -15.81 3.72
CA LEU A 175 -21.26 -15.59 5.06
C LEU A 175 -22.50 -14.67 5.09
N GLY A 176 -22.94 -14.17 3.94
CA GLY A 176 -24.06 -13.25 3.83
C GLY A 176 -23.75 -11.80 4.22
N TYR A 177 -22.46 -11.42 4.29
CA TYR A 177 -22.05 -10.06 4.63
C TYR A 177 -22.17 -9.13 3.42
N ASN A 178 -22.37 -7.85 3.69
CA ASN A 178 -22.16 -6.78 2.72
C ASN A 178 -20.65 -6.49 2.62
N VAL A 179 -20.19 -6.05 1.45
CA VAL A 179 -18.77 -5.82 1.21
C VAL A 179 -18.54 -4.42 0.64
N LEU A 180 -17.56 -3.72 1.18
CA LEU A 180 -17.02 -2.48 0.62
C LEU A 180 -15.57 -2.71 0.20
N LEU A 181 -15.26 -2.45 -1.07
CA LEU A 181 -13.93 -2.55 -1.63
C LEU A 181 -13.41 -1.15 -1.98
N PRO A 182 -12.71 -0.46 -1.05
CA PRO A 182 -12.11 0.83 -1.35
C PRO A 182 -10.90 0.70 -2.27
N ASP A 183 -10.81 1.58 -3.26
CA ASP A 183 -9.53 1.91 -3.87
C ASP A 183 -8.76 2.80 -2.89
N GLN A 184 -7.62 2.35 -2.38
CA GLN A 184 -6.81 3.16 -1.47
C GLN A 184 -6.30 4.42 -2.20
N ARG A 185 -5.90 5.47 -1.43
CA ARG A 185 -5.34 6.68 -2.04
C ARG A 185 -4.27 6.35 -3.08
N ALA A 186 -4.16 7.13 -4.14
CA ALA A 186 -3.29 6.93 -5.30
C ALA A 186 -3.61 5.68 -6.16
N HIS A 187 -4.74 5.00 -5.93
CA HIS A 187 -5.15 3.82 -6.72
C HIS A 187 -6.56 4.00 -7.31
N GLY A 188 -6.82 3.27 -8.37
CA GLY A 188 -8.14 3.14 -8.99
C GLY A 188 -8.82 4.49 -9.27
N TYR A 189 -10.01 4.65 -8.73
CA TYR A 189 -10.81 5.88 -8.81
C TYR A 189 -10.56 6.86 -7.65
N SER A 190 -9.74 6.49 -6.66
CA SER A 190 -9.33 7.39 -5.59
C SER A 190 -8.28 8.40 -6.03
N GLY A 191 -8.28 9.56 -5.39
CA GLY A 191 -7.34 10.64 -5.67
C GLY A 191 -5.95 10.45 -5.06
N GLY A 192 -5.10 11.44 -5.31
CA GLY A 192 -3.71 11.43 -4.87
C GLY A 192 -2.78 10.74 -5.86
N HIS A 193 -1.48 10.85 -5.59
CA HIS A 193 -0.41 10.25 -6.40
C HIS A 193 0.69 9.62 -5.55
N THR A 194 0.52 9.63 -4.22
CA THR A 194 1.52 9.10 -3.29
C THR A 194 0.94 7.96 -2.48
N ILE A 195 1.57 6.79 -2.59
CA ILE A 195 1.33 5.66 -1.71
C ILE A 195 2.16 5.90 -0.45
N THR A 196 1.52 5.99 0.72
CA THR A 196 2.20 6.33 1.96
C THR A 196 2.45 5.13 2.88
N MET A 197 2.32 3.92 2.32
CA MET A 197 2.62 2.66 3.02
C MET A 197 1.86 2.50 4.35
N GLY A 198 0.60 2.94 4.39
CA GLY A 198 -0.24 2.88 5.58
C GLY A 198 -0.21 4.14 6.46
N VAL A 199 0.76 5.05 6.28
CA VAL A 199 0.87 6.26 7.13
C VAL A 199 -0.37 7.14 7.03
N LYS A 200 -0.86 7.44 5.83
CA LYS A 200 -2.10 8.19 5.60
C LYS A 200 -3.29 7.26 5.38
N GLU A 201 -3.06 6.11 4.75
CA GLU A 201 -4.10 5.12 4.46
C GLU A 201 -4.83 4.65 5.73
N ARG A 202 -4.17 4.66 6.92
CA ARG A 202 -4.83 4.35 8.21
C ARG A 202 -5.97 5.32 8.54
N TYR A 203 -5.83 6.58 8.18
CA TYR A 203 -6.89 7.58 8.38
C TYR A 203 -8.03 7.40 7.38
N ASP A 204 -7.72 7.00 6.14
CA ASP A 204 -8.73 6.64 5.14
C ASP A 204 -9.55 5.43 5.60
N ALA A 205 -8.90 4.42 6.18
CA ALA A 205 -9.59 3.24 6.72
C ALA A 205 -10.55 3.62 7.86
N ARG A 206 -10.13 4.52 8.75
CA ARG A 206 -11.03 5.08 9.78
C ARG A 206 -12.15 5.88 9.15
N ASP A 207 -11.87 6.73 8.16
CA ASP A 207 -12.88 7.59 7.53
C ASP A 207 -13.94 6.75 6.80
N TRP A 208 -13.54 5.64 6.16
CA TRP A 208 -14.47 4.64 5.61
C TRP A 208 -15.34 3.97 6.70
N ALA A 209 -14.76 3.63 7.85
CA ALA A 209 -15.53 3.08 8.98
C ALA A 209 -16.51 4.10 9.55
N VAL A 210 -16.12 5.37 9.67
CA VAL A 210 -16.99 6.48 10.12
C VAL A 210 -18.13 6.70 9.14
N TRP A 211 -17.83 6.71 7.82
CA TRP A 211 -18.85 6.81 6.79
C TRP A 211 -19.84 5.64 6.89
N ALA A 212 -19.34 4.41 6.99
CA ALA A 212 -20.17 3.22 7.07
C ALA A 212 -21.11 3.25 8.29
N ARG A 213 -20.59 3.64 9.47
CA ARG A 213 -21.42 3.83 10.67
C ARG A 213 -22.51 4.87 10.45
N SER A 214 -22.18 6.00 9.81
CA SER A 214 -23.13 7.08 9.57
C SER A 214 -24.19 6.70 8.53
N HIS A 215 -23.81 5.89 7.53
CA HIS A 215 -24.66 5.51 6.40
C HIS A 215 -25.60 4.35 6.72
N PHE A 216 -25.06 3.31 7.40
CA PHE A 216 -25.82 2.08 7.69
C PHE A 216 -26.37 2.04 9.11
N GLY A 217 -25.93 2.94 9.98
CA GLY A 217 -26.33 2.99 11.38
C GLY A 217 -25.36 2.26 12.32
N PRO A 218 -25.45 2.56 13.64
CA PRO A 218 -24.58 1.98 14.67
C PRO A 218 -24.82 0.49 14.91
N GLU A 219 -25.98 -0.02 14.49
CA GLU A 219 -26.38 -1.42 14.67
C GLU A 219 -25.76 -2.36 13.62
N VAL A 220 -25.16 -1.84 12.56
CA VAL A 220 -24.49 -2.66 11.55
C VAL A 220 -23.04 -2.90 11.99
N PRO A 221 -22.66 -4.16 12.26
CA PRO A 221 -21.28 -4.49 12.61
C PRO A 221 -20.32 -4.25 11.44
N ILE A 222 -19.15 -3.69 11.73
CA ILE A 222 -18.12 -3.41 10.73
C ILE A 222 -16.88 -4.27 11.04
N PHE A 223 -16.32 -4.87 9.98
CA PHE A 223 -15.03 -5.54 10.00
C PHE A 223 -14.08 -4.84 9.03
N LEU A 224 -12.87 -4.52 9.51
CA LEU A 224 -11.80 -4.02 8.65
C LEU A 224 -10.90 -5.19 8.27
N MET A 225 -10.71 -5.41 6.99
CA MET A 225 -9.89 -6.50 6.47
C MET A 225 -8.84 -5.94 5.52
N GLY A 226 -7.69 -6.57 5.43
CA GLY A 226 -6.66 -6.11 4.50
C GLY A 226 -5.60 -7.15 4.22
N VAL A 227 -4.97 -7.01 3.04
CA VAL A 227 -3.91 -7.89 2.55
C VAL A 227 -2.65 -7.06 2.34
N SER A 228 -1.49 -7.52 2.81
CA SER A 228 -0.18 -6.87 2.61
C SER A 228 -0.17 -5.42 3.13
N MET A 229 0.02 -4.41 2.26
CA MET A 229 -0.13 -3.00 2.65
C MET A 229 -1.53 -2.69 3.21
N GLY A 230 -2.58 -3.32 2.68
CA GLY A 230 -3.93 -3.21 3.24
C GLY A 230 -4.02 -3.76 4.67
N ALA A 231 -3.31 -4.86 4.96
CA ALA A 231 -3.20 -5.39 6.32
C ALA A 231 -2.48 -4.40 7.25
N ALA A 232 -1.38 -3.80 6.80
CA ALA A 232 -0.71 -2.76 7.56
C ALA A 232 -1.61 -1.53 7.78
N THR A 233 -2.40 -1.15 6.77
CA THR A 233 -3.37 -0.06 6.85
C THR A 233 -4.39 -0.30 7.97
N VAL A 234 -5.02 -1.50 8.02
CA VAL A 234 -6.00 -1.81 9.07
C VAL A 234 -5.36 -2.02 10.44
N LEU A 235 -4.13 -2.54 10.50
CA LEU A 235 -3.35 -2.62 11.75
C LEU A 235 -3.05 -1.23 12.31
N LEU A 236 -2.59 -0.31 11.46
CA LEU A 236 -2.33 1.07 11.88
C LEU A 236 -3.62 1.81 12.27
N ALA A 237 -4.73 1.54 11.58
CA ALA A 237 -6.04 2.06 11.94
C ALA A 237 -6.52 1.54 13.30
N ALA A 238 -6.13 0.33 13.72
CA ALA A 238 -6.45 -0.25 15.03
C ALA A 238 -5.95 0.59 16.22
N GLY A 239 -4.87 1.35 16.02
CA GLY A 239 -4.34 2.30 17.00
C GLY A 239 -5.09 3.63 17.06
N LEU A 240 -6.06 3.87 16.17
CA LEU A 240 -6.87 5.08 16.13
C LEU A 240 -8.20 4.89 16.89
N ASN A 241 -8.93 6.00 17.11
CA ASN A 241 -10.29 5.91 17.60
C ASN A 241 -11.23 5.50 16.46
N LEU A 242 -11.47 4.21 16.35
CA LEU A 242 -12.44 3.63 15.43
C LEU A 242 -13.85 3.74 15.99
N PRO A 243 -14.90 3.78 15.14
CA PRO A 243 -16.29 3.67 15.57
C PRO A 243 -16.51 2.40 16.44
N ASP A 244 -17.41 2.50 17.40
CA ASP A 244 -17.66 1.44 18.38
C ASP A 244 -18.34 0.19 17.80
N ASN A 245 -18.95 0.30 16.61
CA ASN A 245 -19.47 -0.83 15.85
C ASN A 245 -18.42 -1.52 14.95
N VAL A 246 -17.14 -1.11 15.00
CA VAL A 246 -16.03 -1.91 14.44
C VAL A 246 -15.74 -3.06 15.38
N CYS A 247 -16.09 -4.28 14.96
CA CYS A 247 -16.09 -5.47 15.80
C CYS A 247 -14.79 -6.26 15.76
N GLY A 248 -14.08 -6.26 14.62
CA GLY A 248 -12.88 -7.06 14.43
C GLY A 248 -12.06 -6.57 13.24
N ILE A 249 -10.79 -6.97 13.23
CA ILE A 249 -9.84 -6.67 12.17
C ILE A 249 -9.21 -7.98 11.68
N VAL A 250 -9.10 -8.16 10.35
CA VAL A 250 -8.38 -9.28 9.72
C VAL A 250 -7.19 -8.71 8.95
N ALA A 251 -5.99 -9.13 9.33
CA ALA A 251 -4.73 -8.64 8.75
C ALA A 251 -3.93 -9.81 8.16
N ASP A 252 -3.98 -9.99 6.84
CA ASP A 252 -3.26 -11.02 6.12
C ASP A 252 -1.93 -10.49 5.56
N CYS A 253 -0.83 -11.12 5.93
CA CYS A 253 0.56 -10.84 5.54
C CYS A 253 1.00 -9.36 5.72
N GLY A 254 0.55 -8.72 6.82
CA GLY A 254 0.91 -7.34 7.15
C GLY A 254 2.33 -7.21 7.72
N TYR A 255 3.02 -6.13 7.36
CA TYR A 255 4.35 -5.80 7.89
C TYR A 255 4.27 -5.04 9.23
N THR A 256 5.44 -4.89 9.88
CA THR A 256 5.57 -4.22 11.19
C THR A 256 5.58 -2.69 11.10
N SER A 257 6.15 -2.13 10.04
CA SER A 257 6.15 -0.68 9.80
C SER A 257 6.51 -0.34 8.36
N PRO A 258 6.11 0.84 7.85
CA PRO A 258 6.57 1.36 6.56
C PRO A 258 8.10 1.45 6.48
N ARG A 259 8.76 1.80 7.59
CA ARG A 259 10.21 1.83 7.71
C ARG A 259 10.82 0.45 7.45
N GLU A 260 10.38 -0.58 8.17
CA GLU A 260 11.00 -1.90 8.12
C GLU A 260 10.80 -2.57 6.76
N ILE A 261 9.59 -2.49 6.19
CA ILE A 261 9.33 -3.07 4.87
C ILE A 261 10.10 -2.32 3.77
N THR A 262 10.19 -1.00 3.84
CA THR A 262 10.99 -0.22 2.87
C THR A 262 12.48 -0.64 2.96
N ARG A 263 13.03 -0.76 4.16
CA ARG A 263 14.42 -1.18 4.35
C ARG A 263 14.68 -2.61 3.89
N LYS A 264 13.71 -3.52 4.04
CA LYS A 264 13.80 -4.90 3.55
C LYS A 264 13.83 -4.93 2.02
N CYS A 265 13.00 -4.13 1.36
CA CYS A 265 12.90 -4.12 -0.09
C CYS A 265 14.05 -3.37 -0.80
N LEU A 266 14.65 -2.34 -0.16
CA LEU A 266 15.69 -1.51 -0.76
C LEU A 266 16.86 -2.30 -1.39
N PRO A 267 17.46 -3.34 -0.76
CA PRO A 267 18.56 -4.10 -1.36
C PRO A 267 18.14 -4.88 -2.63
N GLU A 268 16.88 -5.22 -2.76
CA GLU A 268 16.35 -5.93 -3.93
C GLU A 268 16.20 -4.99 -5.13
N TYR A 269 15.77 -3.73 -4.87
CA TYR A 269 15.59 -2.71 -5.91
C TYR A 269 16.86 -1.93 -6.22
N LEU A 270 17.77 -1.79 -5.26
CA LEU A 270 19.01 -1.03 -5.35
C LEU A 270 20.20 -1.88 -4.86
N PRO A 271 20.53 -2.98 -5.56
CA PRO A 271 21.63 -3.86 -5.15
C PRO A 271 22.97 -3.11 -5.17
N GLY A 272 23.80 -3.38 -4.16
CA GLY A 272 25.14 -2.78 -4.04
C GLY A 272 25.17 -1.39 -3.39
N PHE A 273 24.03 -0.75 -3.13
CA PHE A 273 24.00 0.51 -2.38
C PHE A 273 23.91 0.27 -0.86
N PRO A 274 24.64 1.06 -0.05
CA PRO A 274 24.61 0.91 1.41
C PRO A 274 23.22 1.27 1.95
N LEU A 275 22.61 0.34 2.70
CA LEU A 275 21.21 0.42 3.15
C LEU A 275 20.88 1.69 3.91
N GLY A 276 21.73 2.09 4.88
CA GLY A 276 21.47 3.26 5.74
C GLY A 276 21.33 4.57 4.97
N PRO A 277 22.36 4.98 4.21
CA PRO A 277 22.30 6.18 3.38
C PRO A 277 21.19 6.14 2.32
N THR A 278 20.97 4.99 1.67
CA THR A 278 19.93 4.84 0.66
C THR A 278 18.53 5.03 1.25
N TYR A 279 18.29 4.44 2.42
CA TYR A 279 17.04 4.65 3.16
C TYR A 279 16.87 6.12 3.57
N ALA A 280 17.91 6.76 4.08
CA ALA A 280 17.85 8.18 4.48
C ALA A 280 17.49 9.10 3.30
N ILE A 281 18.07 8.84 2.11
CA ILE A 281 17.75 9.58 0.89
C ILE A 281 16.30 9.29 0.45
N GLY A 282 15.85 8.04 0.50
CA GLY A 282 14.48 7.67 0.18
C GLY A 282 13.45 8.30 1.13
N ARG A 283 13.74 8.30 2.45
CA ARG A 283 12.93 9.00 3.45
C ARG A 283 12.87 10.51 3.18
N LEU A 284 13.99 11.13 2.84
CA LEU A 284 14.02 12.54 2.42
C LEU A 284 13.08 12.77 1.22
N GLY A 285 13.08 11.87 0.25
CA GLY A 285 12.18 11.91 -0.90
C GLY A 285 10.71 11.78 -0.50
N ALA A 286 10.38 10.87 0.43
CA ALA A 286 9.04 10.70 0.96
C ALA A 286 8.55 11.96 1.67
N ILE A 287 9.40 12.59 2.48
CA ILE A 287 9.07 13.82 3.21
C ILE A 287 8.87 15.00 2.25
N LEU A 288 9.83 15.26 1.37
CA LEU A 288 9.85 16.46 0.52
C LEU A 288 8.82 16.41 -0.61
N PHE A 289 8.65 15.25 -1.23
CA PHE A 289 7.82 15.09 -2.44
C PHE A 289 6.53 14.30 -2.18
N GLY A 290 6.55 13.40 -1.18
CA GLY A 290 5.40 12.59 -0.80
C GLY A 290 4.58 13.17 0.33
N HIS A 291 5.11 14.15 1.06
CA HIS A 291 4.49 14.79 2.21
C HIS A 291 4.06 13.79 3.30
N PHE A 292 4.92 12.80 3.56
CA PHE A 292 4.79 11.85 4.65
C PHE A 292 6.17 11.36 5.11
N ASP A 293 6.26 10.91 6.37
CA ASP A 293 7.45 10.26 6.89
C ASP A 293 7.16 8.76 7.15
N PRO A 294 7.91 7.82 6.56
CA PRO A 294 7.76 6.39 6.84
C PRO A 294 7.99 6.01 8.31
N GLU A 295 8.57 6.88 9.11
CA GLU A 295 8.80 6.69 10.56
C GLU A 295 7.57 7.08 11.42
N ASP A 296 6.54 7.71 10.84
CA ASP A 296 5.35 8.19 11.57
C ASP A 296 4.32 7.08 11.86
N ALA A 297 4.62 5.83 11.51
CA ALA A 297 3.69 4.73 11.67
C ALA A 297 4.42 3.43 12.05
N ASP A 298 3.87 2.74 13.05
CA ASP A 298 4.34 1.44 13.53
C ASP A 298 3.15 0.55 13.83
N CYS A 299 3.03 -0.57 13.08
CA CYS A 299 1.95 -1.52 13.25
C CYS A 299 2.07 -2.29 14.58
N THR A 300 3.30 -2.46 15.10
CA THR A 300 3.48 -3.13 16.40
C THR A 300 2.96 -2.27 17.53
N ASP A 301 3.21 -0.96 17.49
CA ASP A 301 2.66 -0.02 18.47
C ASP A 301 1.13 0.07 18.36
N ALA A 302 0.61 0.20 17.13
CA ALA A 302 -0.83 0.23 16.89
C ALA A 302 -1.53 -1.05 17.37
N ALA A 303 -0.96 -2.23 17.09
CA ALA A 303 -1.50 -3.52 17.55
C ALA A 303 -1.46 -3.64 19.08
N ALA A 304 -0.40 -3.16 19.73
CA ALA A 304 -0.28 -3.17 21.19
C ALA A 304 -1.36 -2.33 21.90
N HIS A 305 -1.85 -1.26 21.23
CA HIS A 305 -2.86 -0.35 21.75
C HIS A 305 -4.27 -0.60 21.19
N SER A 306 -4.44 -1.61 20.33
CA SER A 306 -5.74 -1.92 19.74
C SER A 306 -6.78 -2.27 20.81
N LYS A 307 -7.96 -1.66 20.70
CA LYS A 307 -9.15 -1.99 21.48
C LYS A 307 -10.06 -3.00 20.78
N VAL A 308 -9.77 -3.30 19.52
CA VAL A 308 -10.54 -4.19 18.65
C VAL A 308 -9.78 -5.50 18.49
N PRO A 309 -10.43 -6.67 18.59
CA PRO A 309 -9.80 -7.96 18.31
C PRO A 309 -9.17 -8.00 16.92
N ILE A 310 -8.00 -8.65 16.80
CA ILE A 310 -7.30 -8.76 15.52
C ILE A 310 -7.01 -10.23 15.22
N PHE A 311 -7.40 -10.66 14.02
CA PHE A 311 -6.99 -11.94 13.45
C PHE A 311 -5.84 -11.70 12.47
N PHE A 312 -4.68 -12.21 12.83
CA PHE A 312 -3.48 -12.17 12.03
C PHE A 312 -3.37 -13.44 11.21
N VAL A 313 -3.12 -13.34 9.93
CA VAL A 313 -2.84 -14.46 9.04
C VAL A 313 -1.51 -14.22 8.36
N HIS A 314 -0.69 -15.27 8.22
CA HIS A 314 0.58 -15.13 7.48
C HIS A 314 1.04 -16.48 6.95
N GLY A 315 1.48 -16.51 5.70
CA GLY A 315 2.17 -17.65 5.10
C GLY A 315 3.62 -17.73 5.57
N ASP A 316 4.09 -18.91 5.99
CA ASP A 316 5.47 -19.07 6.45
C ASP A 316 6.51 -19.19 5.31
N ALA A 317 6.04 -19.28 4.06
CA ALA A 317 6.88 -19.19 2.85
C ALA A 317 6.81 -17.80 2.17
N ASP A 318 6.29 -16.78 2.87
CA ASP A 318 6.22 -15.42 2.35
C ASP A 318 7.63 -14.81 2.20
N GLY A 319 8.10 -14.71 0.96
CA GLY A 319 9.41 -14.13 0.62
C GLY A 319 9.39 -12.60 0.51
N PHE A 320 8.20 -11.99 0.42
CA PHE A 320 8.08 -10.53 0.25
C PHE A 320 7.91 -9.79 1.58
N VAL A 321 6.90 -10.15 2.38
CA VAL A 321 6.78 -9.67 3.77
C VAL A 321 7.21 -10.81 4.70
N PRO A 322 8.35 -10.72 5.40
CA PRO A 322 8.80 -11.79 6.26
C PRO A 322 7.76 -12.21 7.28
N TYR A 323 7.52 -13.53 7.41
CA TYR A 323 6.59 -14.14 8.37
C TYR A 323 6.75 -13.58 9.80
N GLU A 324 8.00 -13.33 10.22
CA GLU A 324 8.32 -12.78 11.53
C GLU A 324 7.72 -11.39 11.77
N MET A 325 7.41 -10.62 10.72
CA MET A 325 6.72 -9.34 10.88
C MET A 325 5.28 -9.55 11.37
N GLY A 326 4.55 -10.49 10.77
CA GLY A 326 3.21 -10.86 11.22
C GLY A 326 3.21 -11.41 12.65
N ARG A 327 4.18 -12.28 12.96
CA ARG A 327 4.39 -12.84 14.31
C ARG A 327 4.62 -11.73 15.35
N ARG A 328 5.50 -10.79 15.08
CA ARG A 328 5.78 -9.65 15.98
C ARG A 328 4.53 -8.81 16.24
N ASN A 329 3.75 -8.50 15.20
CA ASN A 329 2.49 -7.77 15.35
C ASN A 329 1.53 -8.51 16.29
N TYR A 330 1.39 -9.83 16.13
CA TYR A 330 0.57 -10.65 16.99
C TYR A 330 1.09 -10.71 18.44
N GLU A 331 2.37 -10.89 18.64
CA GLU A 331 2.98 -11.07 19.96
C GLU A 331 2.76 -9.84 20.84
N VAL A 332 2.94 -8.64 20.29
CA VAL A 332 2.76 -7.37 21.02
C VAL A 332 1.29 -6.98 21.20
N CYS A 333 0.40 -7.49 20.37
CA CYS A 333 -1.03 -7.18 20.43
C CYS A 333 -1.63 -7.59 21.78
N ARG A 334 -2.34 -6.66 22.43
CA ARG A 334 -2.99 -6.89 23.74
C ARG A 334 -4.51 -7.02 23.65
N ALA A 335 -5.07 -6.91 22.46
CA ALA A 335 -6.51 -7.00 22.25
C ALA A 335 -7.04 -8.38 22.67
N LYS A 336 -8.09 -8.38 23.48
CA LYS A 336 -8.76 -9.64 23.91
C LYS A 336 -9.43 -10.29 22.70
N GLY A 337 -9.17 -11.58 22.49
CA GLY A 337 -9.72 -12.33 21.36
C GLY A 337 -8.85 -12.26 20.10
N LYS A 338 -7.61 -11.78 20.21
CA LYS A 338 -6.63 -11.90 19.12
C LYS A 338 -6.41 -13.35 18.73
N ARG A 339 -6.21 -13.60 17.45
CA ARG A 339 -5.89 -14.93 16.91
C ARG A 339 -4.74 -14.81 15.91
N PHE A 340 -4.04 -15.91 15.67
CA PHE A 340 -3.01 -16.03 14.64
C PHE A 340 -3.16 -17.34 13.88
N LEU A 341 -3.14 -17.27 12.55
CA LEU A 341 -3.10 -18.42 11.67
C LEU A 341 -1.79 -18.40 10.88
N THR A 342 -0.98 -19.43 11.05
CA THR A 342 0.12 -19.73 10.15
C THR A 342 -0.41 -20.59 9.01
N VAL A 343 -0.26 -20.11 7.76
CA VAL A 343 -0.59 -20.92 6.58
C VAL A 343 0.70 -21.51 6.04
N HIS A 344 0.93 -22.81 6.37
CA HIS A 344 2.18 -23.48 6.04
C HIS A 344 2.40 -23.62 4.53
N GLY A 345 3.54 -23.15 4.05
CA GLY A 345 3.90 -23.19 2.61
C GLY A 345 3.25 -22.11 1.75
N ALA A 346 2.40 -21.25 2.34
CA ALA A 346 1.81 -20.14 1.58
C ALA A 346 2.84 -19.03 1.34
N GLU A 347 2.88 -18.55 0.10
CA GLU A 347 3.62 -17.39 -0.34
C GLU A 347 2.84 -16.09 -0.03
N HIS A 348 3.40 -14.93 -0.44
CA HIS A 348 2.80 -13.62 -0.19
C HIS A 348 1.39 -13.48 -0.79
N ALA A 349 0.44 -13.03 0.03
CA ALA A 349 -0.93 -12.67 -0.36
C ALA A 349 -1.76 -13.80 -0.99
N VAL A 350 -1.41 -15.07 -0.74
CA VAL A 350 -2.14 -16.24 -1.27
C VAL A 350 -2.69 -17.16 -0.19
N SER A 351 -2.64 -16.76 1.08
CA SER A 351 -3.05 -17.59 2.23
C SER A 351 -4.44 -18.21 2.05
N TYR A 352 -5.43 -17.41 1.62
CA TYR A 352 -6.80 -17.85 1.35
C TYR A 352 -6.88 -18.93 0.27
N TYR A 353 -6.10 -18.82 -0.80
CA TYR A 353 -6.10 -19.77 -1.92
C TYR A 353 -5.16 -20.96 -1.70
N HIS A 354 -4.21 -20.85 -0.75
CA HIS A 354 -3.29 -21.93 -0.41
C HIS A 354 -3.95 -22.98 0.49
N ASP A 355 -4.58 -22.53 1.57
CA ASP A 355 -5.38 -23.39 2.46
C ASP A 355 -6.74 -22.75 2.74
N ASN A 356 -7.63 -22.85 1.75
CA ASN A 356 -8.97 -22.29 1.83
C ASN A 356 -9.77 -22.83 3.01
N THR A 357 -9.61 -24.13 3.33
CA THR A 357 -10.37 -24.78 4.41
C THR A 357 -10.00 -24.21 5.77
N ALA A 358 -8.70 -24.18 6.11
CA ALA A 358 -8.26 -23.65 7.38
C ALA A 358 -8.54 -22.13 7.48
N TYR A 359 -8.24 -21.39 6.41
CA TYR A 359 -8.48 -19.93 6.38
C TYR A 359 -9.97 -19.61 6.60
N THR A 360 -10.86 -20.25 5.84
CA THR A 360 -12.30 -20.02 5.94
C THR A 360 -12.81 -20.36 7.34
N LYS A 361 -12.43 -21.52 7.88
CA LYS A 361 -12.84 -21.94 9.22
C LYS A 361 -12.39 -20.94 10.29
N GLU A 362 -11.10 -20.68 10.38
CA GLU A 362 -10.53 -19.84 11.45
C GLU A 362 -11.01 -18.36 11.34
N CYS A 363 -11.16 -17.85 10.11
CA CYS A 363 -11.69 -16.50 9.90
C CYS A 363 -13.17 -16.43 10.28
N THR A 364 -13.99 -17.41 9.88
CA THR A 364 -15.41 -17.48 10.25
C THR A 364 -15.59 -17.54 11.77
N ASP A 365 -14.85 -18.42 12.44
CA ASP A 365 -14.87 -18.56 13.89
C ASP A 365 -14.47 -17.26 14.60
N PHE A 366 -13.47 -16.54 14.05
CA PHE A 366 -13.06 -15.25 14.58
C PHE A 366 -14.15 -14.17 14.43
N LEU A 367 -14.74 -14.06 13.23
CA LEU A 367 -15.80 -13.10 12.95
C LEU A 367 -17.02 -13.34 13.85
N GLN A 368 -17.42 -14.61 14.02
CA GLN A 368 -18.53 -15.01 14.90
C GLN A 368 -18.27 -14.66 16.36
N ASP A 369 -17.05 -14.93 16.87
CA ASP A 369 -16.66 -14.55 18.22
C ASP A 369 -16.72 -13.04 18.44
N CYS A 370 -16.30 -12.25 17.45
CA CYS A 370 -16.36 -10.79 17.52
C CYS A 370 -17.80 -10.28 17.60
N LEU A 371 -18.72 -10.82 16.79
CA LEU A 371 -20.14 -10.48 16.85
C LEU A 371 -20.76 -10.85 18.20
N THR A 372 -20.50 -12.08 18.67
CA THR A 372 -21.00 -12.56 19.97
C THR A 372 -20.54 -11.67 21.12
N ARG A 373 -19.26 -11.28 21.16
CA ARG A 373 -18.68 -10.38 22.18
C ARG A 373 -19.30 -9.00 22.21
N ARG A 374 -19.81 -8.54 21.06
CA ARG A 374 -20.45 -7.23 20.89
C ARG A 374 -21.98 -7.29 20.91
N HIS A 375 -22.56 -8.49 21.15
CA HIS A 375 -24.00 -8.76 21.17
C HIS A 375 -24.72 -8.42 19.86
N PHE A 376 -24.02 -8.52 18.74
CA PHE A 376 -24.63 -8.44 17.43
C PHE A 376 -25.18 -9.79 16.97
N ALA A 377 -26.27 -9.77 16.20
CA ALA A 377 -26.82 -10.99 15.59
C ALA A 377 -25.90 -11.50 14.46
N TRP A 378 -25.70 -12.81 14.42
CA TRP A 378 -25.06 -13.45 13.28
C TRP A 378 -26.05 -13.45 12.10
N PRO A 379 -25.63 -13.09 10.87
CA PRO A 379 -26.53 -13.08 9.73
C PRO A 379 -27.08 -14.49 9.50
N LYS A 380 -28.36 -14.58 9.10
CA LYS A 380 -28.95 -15.84 8.64
C LYS A 380 -28.22 -16.30 7.39
N GLU A 381 -28.00 -17.60 7.24
CA GLU A 381 -27.47 -18.18 6.00
C GLU A 381 -28.27 -17.66 4.81
N ALA A 382 -27.57 -17.31 3.72
CA ALA A 382 -28.24 -16.92 2.50
C ALA A 382 -29.20 -18.04 2.06
N PRO A 383 -30.40 -17.73 1.52
CA PRO A 383 -31.31 -18.77 1.04
C PRO A 383 -30.61 -19.68 0.04
N ASP A 384 -30.90 -20.97 0.11
CA ASP A 384 -30.29 -22.03 -0.73
C ASP A 384 -30.43 -21.82 -2.26
N ASP A 385 -31.25 -20.85 -2.67
CA ASP A 385 -31.56 -20.53 -4.07
C ASP A 385 -30.46 -19.73 -4.79
N ALA A 386 -29.34 -19.38 -4.09
CA ALA A 386 -28.20 -18.65 -4.65
C ALA A 386 -26.97 -19.55 -4.92
N ARG A 387 -27.13 -20.90 -4.87
CA ARG A 387 -26.06 -21.85 -5.19
C ARG A 387 -26.05 -22.30 -6.63
#